data_bc213bbce101a84d8de7012ae9997d37
#
_entry.id   bc213bbce101a84d8de7012ae9997d37
#
_cell.length_a   1.000
_cell.length_b   1.000
_cell.length_c   1.000
_cell.angle_alpha   90.00
_cell.angle_beta   90.00
_cell.angle_gamma   90.00
#
_symmetry.space_group_name_H-M   'P 1'
#
loop_
_entity.id
_entity.type
_entity.pdbx_description
1 polymer ?
#
loop_
_entity_poly.entity_id
_entity_poly.type
_entity_poly.pdbx_seq_one_letter_code
_entity_poly.pdbx_strand_id
1 'polypeptide(L)'
;MPGHLSRAFRGSVVTTWLCGVWSLTACAPSGGEAWMPLDTGRQHVYAVRTETDDGQRSEEVWTQQVTHLAEWDGRTVSVRHHSAGVEFYLAETPQGIQRVAVRAEVDAEPQADDPPRWVLKAPYAPGSEWTTPTVPYLLQRRNEYPRELRHTHRLNMQWRIVTLDDEVTTVAGRFAPCLRAEGVGSLNLYTDPVNGFTDVPVTGKEWYCRGVGLVKWERRETVPQGFFVGGVVTAELLR
;
A
#
# COMPACT_ATOMS: atom_id res chain seq x y z
N MET A 1 -50.92 29.19 -78.25
CA MET A 1 -49.50 29.04 -78.68
C MET A 1 -48.65 29.00 -77.39
N PRO A 2 -47.78 28.04 -77.25
CA PRO A 2 -47.39 27.51 -75.95
C PRO A 2 -46.19 28.23 -75.35
N GLY A 3 -46.23 28.47 -73.99
CA GLY A 3 -45.14 28.95 -73.23
C GLY A 3 -44.53 27.82 -72.41
N HIS A 4 -43.23 27.62 -72.58
CA HIS A 4 -42.45 26.63 -71.84
C HIS A 4 -42.16 27.08 -70.39
N LEU A 5 -42.56 26.26 -69.41
CA LEU A 5 -42.16 26.36 -68.01
C LEU A 5 -40.94 25.49 -67.76
N SER A 6 -39.80 26.10 -67.44
CA SER A 6 -38.63 25.41 -67.00
C SER A 6 -38.73 25.23 -65.48
N ARG A 7 -38.71 23.98 -65.00
CA ARG A 7 -38.59 23.60 -63.55
C ARG A 7 -37.12 23.52 -63.19
N ALA A 8 -36.72 24.36 -62.27
CA ALA A 8 -35.43 24.26 -61.63
C ALA A 8 -35.46 23.22 -60.48
N PHE A 9 -34.58 22.21 -60.58
CA PHE A 9 -34.35 21.21 -59.54
C PHE A 9 -33.39 21.80 -58.51
N ARG A 10 -33.86 21.98 -57.27
CA ARG A 10 -33.01 22.27 -56.14
C ARG A 10 -32.56 20.95 -55.52
N GLY A 11 -31.28 20.61 -55.69
CA GLY A 11 -30.63 19.50 -54.99
C GLY A 11 -30.30 19.92 -53.55
N SER A 12 -30.92 19.26 -52.56
CA SER A 12 -30.53 19.35 -51.16
C SER A 12 -29.34 18.43 -50.92
N VAL A 13 -28.20 19.02 -50.58
CA VAL A 13 -27.02 18.31 -50.09
C VAL A 13 -27.24 18.03 -48.62
N VAL A 14 -27.49 16.78 -48.27
CA VAL A 14 -27.53 16.32 -46.87
C VAL A 14 -26.08 16.03 -46.47
N THR A 15 -25.50 16.90 -45.63
CA THR A 15 -24.19 16.70 -45.05
C THR A 15 -24.34 15.83 -43.77
N THR A 16 -24.01 14.55 -43.91
CA THR A 16 -23.98 13.62 -42.79
C THR A 16 -22.73 13.83 -41.98
N TRP A 17 -22.86 14.40 -40.75
CA TRP A 17 -21.78 14.48 -39.78
C TRP A 17 -21.61 13.10 -39.14
N LEU A 18 -20.52 12.40 -39.44
CA LEU A 18 -20.07 11.23 -38.69
C LEU A 18 -19.41 11.73 -37.40
N CYS A 19 -20.13 11.65 -36.29
CA CYS A 19 -19.52 11.75 -34.95
C CYS A 19 -18.67 10.50 -34.68
N GLY A 20 -17.38 10.59 -34.90
CA GLY A 20 -16.43 9.57 -34.48
C GLY A 20 -16.36 9.54 -32.96
N VAL A 21 -16.95 8.51 -32.33
CA VAL A 21 -16.76 8.21 -30.92
C VAL A 21 -15.34 7.67 -30.75
N TRP A 22 -14.45 8.53 -30.28
CA TRP A 22 -13.13 8.11 -29.84
C TRP A 22 -13.30 7.40 -28.50
N SER A 23 -13.33 6.07 -28.53
CA SER A 23 -13.21 5.25 -27.33
C SER A 23 -11.79 5.41 -26.80
N LEU A 24 -11.65 6.18 -25.73
CA LEU A 24 -10.42 6.20 -24.91
C LEU A 24 -10.34 4.84 -24.21
N THR A 25 -9.71 3.87 -24.85
CA THR A 25 -9.24 2.66 -24.18
C THR A 25 -8.13 3.09 -23.22
N ALA A 26 -8.48 3.25 -21.94
CA ALA A 26 -7.49 3.32 -20.88
C ALA A 26 -6.79 1.96 -20.85
N CYS A 27 -5.58 1.87 -21.40
CA CYS A 27 -4.71 0.73 -21.18
C CYS A 27 -4.42 0.69 -19.65
N ALA A 28 -4.96 -0.33 -18.97
CA ALA A 28 -4.44 -0.70 -17.66
C ALA A 28 -2.93 -1.04 -17.85
N PRO A 29 -2.04 -0.55 -16.97
CA PRO A 29 -0.62 -0.88 -17.08
C PRO A 29 -0.48 -2.39 -17.00
N SER A 30 0.24 -2.98 -17.98
CA SER A 30 0.63 -4.38 -17.94
C SER A 30 1.39 -4.63 -16.63
N GLY A 31 1.18 -5.79 -15.98
CA GLY A 31 1.75 -6.09 -14.65
C GLY A 31 3.27 -5.85 -14.52
N GLY A 32 4.02 -5.76 -15.63
CA GLY A 32 5.44 -5.40 -15.66
C GLY A 32 5.78 -3.93 -15.40
N GLU A 33 4.80 -3.02 -15.42
CA GLU A 33 5.01 -1.59 -15.18
C GLU A 33 4.46 -1.09 -13.83
N ALA A 34 3.62 -1.90 -13.18
CA ALA A 34 3.01 -1.54 -11.91
C ALA A 34 4.05 -1.43 -10.78
N TRP A 35 3.88 -0.45 -9.88
CA TRP A 35 4.69 -0.34 -8.66
C TRP A 35 4.41 -1.45 -7.65
N MET A 36 3.20 -1.99 -7.66
CA MET A 36 2.80 -3.10 -6.79
C MET A 36 1.90 -4.06 -7.59
N PRO A 37 2.49 -4.97 -8.37
CA PRO A 37 1.72 -5.95 -9.12
C PRO A 37 0.99 -6.91 -8.19
N LEU A 38 -0.27 -7.21 -8.51
CA LEU A 38 -1.17 -8.07 -7.72
C LEU A 38 -1.60 -9.33 -8.49
N ASP A 39 -0.76 -9.79 -9.43
CA ASP A 39 -1.04 -10.98 -10.24
C ASP A 39 -1.10 -12.24 -9.36
N THR A 40 -2.11 -13.09 -9.57
CA THR A 40 -2.24 -14.37 -8.88
C THR A 40 -1.00 -15.25 -9.10
N GLY A 41 -0.53 -15.86 -8.01
CA GLY A 41 0.69 -16.67 -8.00
C GLY A 41 1.96 -15.88 -7.68
N ARG A 42 1.93 -14.54 -7.71
CA ARG A 42 3.07 -13.70 -7.35
C ARG A 42 3.43 -13.90 -5.88
N GLN A 43 4.68 -14.24 -5.65
CA GLN A 43 5.20 -14.51 -4.31
C GLN A 43 6.44 -13.65 -4.04
N HIS A 44 6.54 -13.19 -2.82
CA HIS A 44 7.71 -12.49 -2.28
C HIS A 44 8.12 -13.16 -0.97
N VAL A 45 9.41 -13.37 -0.81
CA VAL A 45 10.02 -13.89 0.43
C VAL A 45 10.95 -12.81 0.97
N TYR A 46 10.80 -12.46 2.24
CA TYR A 46 11.58 -11.40 2.89
C TYR A 46 12.43 -11.95 4.03
N ALA A 47 13.66 -11.48 4.13
CA ALA A 47 14.41 -11.52 5.39
C ALA A 47 13.96 -10.33 6.24
N VAL A 48 13.48 -10.62 7.45
CA VAL A 48 13.00 -9.62 8.40
C VAL A 48 13.93 -9.61 9.60
N ARG A 49 14.51 -8.45 9.88
CA ARG A 49 15.39 -8.24 11.03
C ARG A 49 14.76 -7.22 11.95
N THR A 50 14.70 -7.58 13.23
CA THR A 50 14.23 -6.70 14.29
C THR A 50 15.35 -6.48 15.28
N GLU A 51 15.57 -5.21 15.65
CA GLU A 51 16.46 -4.80 16.73
C GLU A 51 15.68 -3.90 17.68
N THR A 52 15.57 -4.32 18.94
CA THR A 52 14.86 -3.57 19.98
C THR A 52 15.78 -2.62 20.72
N ASP A 53 15.20 -1.58 21.34
CA ASP A 53 15.95 -0.56 22.08
C ASP A 53 16.70 -1.13 23.30
N ASP A 54 16.33 -2.33 23.78
CA ASP A 54 17.04 -3.06 24.84
C ASP A 54 18.11 -4.04 24.32
N GLY A 55 18.38 -3.98 22.99
CA GLY A 55 19.47 -4.70 22.33
C GLY A 55 19.14 -6.13 21.94
N GLN A 56 17.88 -6.57 22.03
CA GLN A 56 17.49 -7.88 21.50
C GLN A 56 17.45 -7.82 19.96
N ARG A 57 17.82 -8.94 19.32
CA ARG A 57 17.80 -9.10 17.87
C ARG A 57 17.08 -10.37 17.50
N SER A 58 16.24 -10.29 16.49
CA SER A 58 15.62 -11.46 15.86
C SER A 58 15.69 -11.37 14.34
N GLU A 59 15.76 -12.54 13.72
CA GLU A 59 15.66 -12.70 12.26
C GLU A 59 14.55 -13.70 11.95
N GLU A 60 13.71 -13.35 10.97
CA GLU A 60 12.59 -14.15 10.53
C GLU A 60 12.55 -14.18 9.00
N VAL A 61 11.88 -15.17 8.45
CA VAL A 61 11.56 -15.20 7.02
C VAL A 61 10.06 -15.10 6.86
N TRP A 62 9.61 -14.07 6.15
CA TRP A 62 8.19 -13.88 5.82
C TRP A 62 7.94 -14.18 4.35
N THR A 63 6.82 -14.84 4.09
CA THR A 63 6.32 -15.05 2.73
C THR A 63 5.01 -14.32 2.55
N GLN A 64 4.88 -13.64 1.42
CA GLN A 64 3.64 -13.04 0.96
C GLN A 64 3.34 -13.57 -0.43
N GLN A 65 2.12 -14.05 -0.66
CA GLN A 65 1.70 -14.58 -1.97
C GLN A 65 0.30 -14.11 -2.31
N VAL A 66 0.11 -13.61 -3.52
CA VAL A 66 -1.23 -13.41 -4.09
C VAL A 66 -1.79 -14.77 -4.49
N THR A 67 -2.76 -15.28 -3.75
CA THR A 67 -3.25 -16.66 -3.89
C THR A 67 -4.37 -16.79 -4.91
N HIS A 68 -5.32 -15.85 -4.90
CA HIS A 68 -6.49 -15.88 -5.78
C HIS A 68 -7.16 -14.50 -5.85
N LEU A 69 -8.15 -14.40 -6.72
CA LEU A 69 -9.07 -13.27 -6.78
C LEU A 69 -10.36 -13.63 -6.00
N ALA A 70 -10.93 -12.65 -5.32
CA ALA A 70 -12.20 -12.78 -4.61
C ALA A 70 -13.12 -11.61 -4.96
N GLU A 71 -14.41 -11.77 -4.68
CA GLU A 71 -15.37 -10.68 -4.74
C GLU A 71 -15.54 -10.05 -3.34
N TRP A 72 -15.43 -8.75 -3.26
CA TRP A 72 -15.63 -7.97 -2.05
C TRP A 72 -16.42 -6.71 -2.34
N ASP A 73 -17.62 -6.59 -1.76
CA ASP A 73 -18.51 -5.42 -1.93
C ASP A 73 -18.71 -5.05 -3.43
N GLY A 74 -18.97 -6.10 -4.27
CA GLY A 74 -19.20 -5.94 -5.70
C GLY A 74 -17.97 -5.57 -6.53
N ARG A 75 -16.77 -5.74 -5.98
CA ARG A 75 -15.48 -5.49 -6.65
C ARG A 75 -14.59 -6.72 -6.59
N THR A 76 -13.88 -6.98 -7.68
CA THR A 76 -12.83 -8.01 -7.69
C THR A 76 -11.61 -7.48 -6.93
N VAL A 77 -11.11 -8.26 -5.99
CA VAL A 77 -9.93 -7.97 -5.16
C VAL A 77 -8.92 -9.11 -5.23
N SER A 78 -7.65 -8.78 -5.08
CA SER A 78 -6.57 -9.77 -4.95
C SER A 78 -6.40 -10.15 -3.49
N VAL A 79 -6.42 -11.45 -3.19
CA VAL A 79 -6.18 -11.97 -1.84
C VAL A 79 -4.70 -12.31 -1.69
N ARG A 80 -4.02 -11.60 -0.80
CA ARG A 80 -2.60 -11.82 -0.49
C ARG A 80 -2.45 -12.46 0.88
N HIS A 81 -1.99 -13.71 0.88
CA HIS A 81 -1.67 -14.47 2.08
C HIS A 81 -0.28 -14.09 2.61
N HIS A 82 -0.16 -13.95 3.92
CA HIS A 82 1.08 -13.73 4.65
C HIS A 82 1.37 -14.96 5.53
N SER A 83 2.65 -15.37 5.62
CA SER A 83 3.07 -16.55 6.40
C SER A 83 2.75 -16.49 7.90
N ALA A 84 2.36 -15.35 8.43
CA ALA A 84 1.81 -15.23 9.79
C ALA A 84 0.31 -15.58 9.88
N GLY A 85 -0.27 -16.25 8.88
CA GLY A 85 -1.67 -16.67 8.88
C GLY A 85 -2.68 -15.56 8.63
N VAL A 86 -2.26 -14.46 7.97
CA VAL A 86 -3.13 -13.32 7.68
C VAL A 86 -3.35 -13.19 6.18
N GLU A 87 -4.58 -12.94 5.78
CA GLU A 87 -4.94 -12.59 4.40
C GLU A 87 -5.34 -11.13 4.29
N PHE A 88 -4.80 -10.46 3.28
CA PHE A 88 -5.10 -9.08 2.94
C PHE A 88 -5.89 -9.03 1.63
N TYR A 89 -7.04 -8.40 1.66
CA TYR A 89 -7.92 -8.20 0.51
C TYR A 89 -7.58 -6.83 -0.10
N LEU A 90 -6.98 -6.86 -1.29
CA LEU A 90 -6.39 -5.69 -1.94
C LEU A 90 -7.20 -5.32 -3.18
N ALA A 91 -7.78 -4.13 -3.18
CA ALA A 91 -8.48 -3.55 -4.32
C ALA A 91 -7.55 -2.62 -5.10
N GLU A 92 -7.41 -2.86 -6.40
CA GLU A 92 -6.77 -1.92 -7.32
C GLU A 92 -7.82 -0.95 -7.85
N THR A 93 -7.53 0.35 -7.77
CA THR A 93 -8.40 1.43 -8.20
C THR A 93 -7.61 2.46 -9.01
N PRO A 94 -8.27 3.35 -9.77
CA PRO A 94 -7.59 4.46 -10.44
C PRO A 94 -6.84 5.39 -9.47
N GLN A 95 -7.24 5.40 -8.18
CA GLN A 95 -6.62 6.21 -7.13
C GLN A 95 -5.48 5.47 -6.40
N GLY A 96 -5.18 4.23 -6.76
CA GLY A 96 -4.13 3.43 -6.15
C GLY A 96 -4.63 2.10 -5.57
N ILE A 97 -3.85 1.53 -4.67
CA ILE A 97 -4.12 0.24 -4.05
C ILE A 97 -4.61 0.43 -2.63
N GLN A 98 -5.75 -0.16 -2.32
CA GLN A 98 -6.36 -0.16 -0.99
C GLN A 98 -6.43 -1.56 -0.43
N ARG A 99 -6.20 -1.71 0.86
CA ARG A 99 -6.67 -2.87 1.61
C ARG A 99 -8.10 -2.58 2.05
N VAL A 100 -9.01 -3.44 1.65
CA VAL A 100 -10.45 -3.30 1.92
C VAL A 100 -10.93 -4.22 3.04
N ALA A 101 -10.19 -5.31 3.29
CA ALA A 101 -10.47 -6.24 4.39
C ALA A 101 -9.20 -6.99 4.80
N VAL A 102 -9.26 -7.60 5.96
CA VAL A 102 -8.24 -8.48 6.50
C VAL A 102 -8.92 -9.70 7.13
N ARG A 103 -8.32 -10.88 6.99
CA ARG A 103 -8.73 -12.08 7.69
C ARG A 103 -7.53 -12.67 8.43
N ALA A 104 -7.58 -12.75 9.74
CA ALA A 104 -6.62 -13.51 10.51
C ALA A 104 -6.98 -15.02 10.48
N GLU A 105 -6.02 -15.89 10.76
CA GLU A 105 -6.22 -17.35 10.76
C GLU A 105 -7.38 -17.81 11.66
N VAL A 106 -7.61 -17.08 12.77
CA VAL A 106 -8.68 -17.39 13.74
C VAL A 106 -10.04 -16.83 13.33
N ASP A 107 -10.10 -15.97 12.31
CA ASP A 107 -11.36 -15.38 11.87
C ASP A 107 -12.09 -16.30 10.88
N ALA A 108 -13.38 -16.53 11.10
CA ALA A 108 -14.21 -17.30 10.17
C ALA A 108 -14.40 -16.55 8.84
N GLU A 109 -14.55 -15.23 8.91
CA GLU A 109 -14.81 -14.35 7.77
C GLU A 109 -13.87 -13.15 7.77
N PRO A 110 -13.58 -12.57 6.58
CA PRO A 110 -12.80 -11.34 6.49
C PRO A 110 -13.48 -10.18 7.22
N GLN A 111 -12.69 -9.36 7.90
CA GLN A 111 -13.13 -8.15 8.56
C GLN A 111 -12.85 -6.95 7.67
N ALA A 112 -13.88 -6.13 7.40
CA ALA A 112 -13.73 -4.92 6.60
C ALA A 112 -12.79 -3.91 7.28
N ASP A 113 -11.92 -3.28 6.49
CA ASP A 113 -11.29 -2.03 6.88
C ASP A 113 -12.30 -0.88 6.65
N ASP A 114 -12.69 -0.20 7.70
CA ASP A 114 -13.58 0.96 7.63
C ASP A 114 -12.92 2.18 8.31
N PRO A 115 -12.52 3.19 7.52
CA PRO A 115 -12.48 3.22 6.04
C PRO A 115 -11.38 2.29 5.46
N PRO A 116 -11.47 1.92 4.15
CA PRO A 116 -10.41 1.19 3.46
C PRO A 116 -9.04 1.87 3.61
N ARG A 117 -7.97 1.07 3.75
CA ARG A 117 -6.63 1.59 4.01
C ARG A 117 -5.83 1.73 2.73
N TRP A 118 -5.28 2.91 2.49
CA TRP A 118 -4.33 3.07 1.41
C TRP A 118 -3.04 2.28 1.69
N VAL A 119 -2.69 1.40 0.76
CA VAL A 119 -1.38 0.74 0.69
C VAL A 119 -0.43 1.62 -0.11
N LEU A 120 -0.86 2.03 -1.30
CA LEU A 120 -0.10 2.94 -2.15
C LEU A 120 -1.10 3.82 -2.92
N LYS A 121 -1.01 5.13 -2.79
CA LYS A 121 -1.98 6.08 -3.35
C LYS A 121 -1.43 6.82 -4.55
N ALA A 122 -2.22 6.87 -5.63
CA ALA A 122 -1.95 7.70 -6.80
C ALA A 122 -2.36 9.19 -6.55
N PRO A 123 -1.82 10.16 -7.33
CA PRO A 123 -0.88 9.93 -8.42
C PRO A 123 0.49 9.47 -7.90
N TYR A 124 1.14 8.57 -8.63
CA TYR A 124 2.49 8.13 -8.27
C TYR A 124 3.50 9.18 -8.70
N ALA A 125 3.65 10.21 -7.88
CA ALA A 125 4.52 11.36 -8.13
C ALA A 125 5.15 11.84 -6.81
N PRO A 126 6.38 12.38 -6.83
CA PRO A 126 6.96 13.02 -5.66
C PRO A 126 6.04 14.09 -5.09
N GLY A 127 5.82 14.07 -3.78
CA GLY A 127 4.91 14.97 -3.08
C GLY A 127 3.48 14.46 -2.92
N SER A 128 3.08 13.35 -3.54
CA SER A 128 1.77 12.73 -3.29
C SER A 128 1.68 12.20 -1.87
N GLU A 129 0.58 12.50 -1.18
CA GLU A 129 0.40 12.20 0.25
C GLU A 129 -0.89 11.42 0.53
N TRP A 130 -0.87 10.65 1.59
CA TRP A 130 -2.05 9.98 2.13
C TRP A 130 -1.89 9.65 3.62
N THR A 131 -3.01 9.44 4.28
CA THR A 131 -3.04 8.98 5.66
C THR A 131 -3.57 7.55 5.72
N THR A 132 -2.93 6.71 6.53
CA THR A 132 -3.36 5.33 6.77
C THR A 132 -3.41 5.03 8.26
N PRO A 133 -4.56 4.56 8.80
CA PRO A 133 -4.63 4.06 10.17
C PRO A 133 -3.81 2.78 10.30
N THR A 134 -3.08 2.65 11.40
CA THR A 134 -2.23 1.49 11.69
C THR A 134 -2.12 1.23 13.18
N VAL A 135 -1.35 0.22 13.54
CA VAL A 135 -1.02 -0.14 14.91
C VAL A 135 0.49 -0.04 15.13
N PRO A 136 0.96 0.10 16.37
CA PRO A 136 2.37 -0.13 16.68
C PRO A 136 2.78 -1.57 16.32
N TYR A 137 3.99 -1.75 15.81
CA TYR A 137 4.51 -3.07 15.47
C TYR A 137 5.45 -3.60 16.53
N LEU A 138 6.31 -2.72 17.05
CA LEU A 138 7.43 -3.06 17.92
C LEU A 138 7.21 -2.64 19.37
N LEU A 139 6.44 -1.56 19.60
CA LEU A 139 6.24 -1.01 20.93
C LEU A 139 5.58 -2.00 21.89
N GLN A 140 6.26 -2.26 23.00
CA GLN A 140 5.85 -3.18 24.05
C GLN A 140 6.00 -2.54 25.42
N ARG A 141 5.11 -2.89 26.37
CA ARG A 141 5.27 -2.58 27.80
C ARG A 141 6.31 -3.51 28.43
N ARG A 142 7.14 -2.99 29.31
CA ARG A 142 8.14 -3.80 30.02
C ARG A 142 7.52 -4.73 31.05
N ASN A 143 6.58 -4.22 31.83
CA ASN A 143 6.12 -4.86 33.07
C ASN A 143 4.61 -5.09 33.14
N GLU A 144 3.87 -4.81 32.06
CA GLU A 144 2.40 -4.91 32.03
C GLU A 144 1.92 -5.78 30.85
N TYR A 145 0.77 -6.43 31.03
CA TYR A 145 0.12 -7.23 29.98
C TYR A 145 -1.20 -6.58 29.53
N PRO A 146 -1.60 -6.68 28.26
CA PRO A 146 -0.79 -7.23 27.15
C PRO A 146 0.46 -6.35 26.90
N ARG A 147 1.59 -7.00 26.62
CA ARG A 147 2.84 -6.28 26.36
C ARG A 147 2.76 -5.45 25.08
N GLU A 148 2.28 -6.03 24.01
CA GLU A 148 2.26 -5.39 22.69
C GLU A 148 1.20 -4.30 22.61
N LEU A 149 1.63 -3.08 22.29
CA LEU A 149 0.73 -1.93 22.16
C LEU A 149 -0.22 -2.06 20.96
N ARG A 150 0.11 -2.92 19.99
CA ARG A 150 -0.77 -3.18 18.83
C ARG A 150 -2.18 -3.62 19.20
N HIS A 151 -2.37 -4.21 20.37
CA HIS A 151 -3.68 -4.66 20.85
C HIS A 151 -4.51 -3.52 21.46
N THR A 152 -3.89 -2.45 21.90
CA THR A 152 -4.54 -1.38 22.67
C THR A 152 -4.43 0.01 22.05
N HIS A 153 -3.52 0.21 21.09
CA HIS A 153 -3.24 1.51 20.51
C HIS A 153 -3.42 1.50 19.00
N ARG A 154 -3.83 2.65 18.49
CA ARG A 154 -3.96 2.96 17.06
C ARG A 154 -3.29 4.29 16.81
N LEU A 155 -2.73 4.45 15.62
CA LEU A 155 -2.17 5.71 15.15
C LEU A 155 -2.45 5.89 13.67
N ASN A 156 -2.34 7.12 13.22
CA ASN A 156 -2.37 7.44 11.80
C ASN A 156 -0.95 7.72 11.31
N MET A 157 -0.56 7.04 10.23
CA MET A 157 0.67 7.34 9.51
C MET A 157 0.34 8.27 8.35
N GLN A 158 1.05 9.39 8.27
CA GLN A 158 1.05 10.27 7.11
C GLN A 158 2.19 9.85 6.18
N TRP A 159 1.83 9.36 5.00
CA TRP A 159 2.76 8.88 4.00
C TRP A 159 2.92 9.89 2.88
N ARG A 160 4.13 9.95 2.32
CA ARG A 160 4.47 10.79 1.17
C ARG A 160 5.40 10.05 0.23
N ILE A 161 5.13 10.13 -1.08
CA ILE A 161 6.08 9.69 -2.11
C ILE A 161 7.21 10.73 -2.18
N VAL A 162 8.43 10.28 -1.98
CA VAL A 162 9.63 11.14 -1.98
C VAL A 162 10.28 11.16 -3.36
N THR A 163 10.40 9.99 -4.00
CA THR A 163 11.03 9.84 -5.31
C THR A 163 10.45 8.64 -6.06
N LEU A 164 10.69 8.59 -7.37
CA LEU A 164 10.35 7.46 -8.23
C LEU A 164 11.60 6.76 -8.81
N ASP A 165 12.79 7.30 -8.53
CA ASP A 165 14.04 6.92 -9.19
C ASP A 165 15.09 6.38 -8.21
N ASP A 166 14.65 5.89 -7.03
CA ASP A 166 15.55 5.22 -6.10
C ASP A 166 16.08 3.91 -6.70
N GLU A 167 17.24 3.55 -6.20
CA GLU A 167 17.86 2.27 -6.43
C GLU A 167 18.00 1.51 -5.11
N VAL A 168 17.59 0.25 -5.10
CA VAL A 168 17.62 -0.61 -3.91
C VAL A 168 18.38 -1.89 -4.22
N THR A 169 19.35 -2.22 -3.38
CA THR A 169 20.04 -3.51 -3.42
C THR A 169 19.59 -4.35 -2.21
N THR A 170 19.15 -5.58 -2.47
CA THR A 170 18.80 -6.60 -1.48
C THR A 170 19.54 -7.90 -1.80
N VAL A 171 19.33 -8.95 -1.03
CA VAL A 171 19.86 -10.29 -1.36
C VAL A 171 19.30 -10.81 -2.69
N ALA A 172 18.07 -10.46 -3.05
CA ALA A 172 17.45 -10.84 -4.32
C ALA A 172 18.07 -10.15 -5.54
N GLY A 173 18.83 -9.07 -5.35
CA GLY A 173 19.48 -8.33 -6.43
C GLY A 173 19.38 -6.83 -6.29
N ARG A 174 19.65 -6.14 -7.40
CA ARG A 174 19.56 -4.69 -7.55
C ARG A 174 18.32 -4.33 -8.35
N PHE A 175 17.55 -3.40 -7.86
CA PHE A 175 16.26 -2.96 -8.41
C PHE A 175 16.28 -1.46 -8.67
N ALA A 176 15.89 -1.05 -9.87
CA ALA A 176 15.69 0.34 -10.29
C ALA A 176 14.78 0.37 -11.53
N PRO A 177 13.94 1.40 -11.72
CA PRO A 177 13.67 2.45 -10.75
C PRO A 177 12.71 1.98 -9.64
N CYS A 178 12.84 2.56 -8.44
CA CYS A 178 11.97 2.30 -7.31
C CYS A 178 11.31 3.58 -6.80
N LEU A 179 10.02 3.50 -6.52
CA LEU A 179 9.27 4.50 -5.78
C LEU A 179 9.60 4.34 -4.30
N ARG A 180 10.03 5.43 -3.65
CA ARG A 180 10.17 5.46 -2.19
C ARG A 180 9.08 6.29 -1.57
N ALA A 181 8.34 5.68 -0.62
CA ALA A 181 7.40 6.35 0.25
C ALA A 181 7.97 6.43 1.67
N GLU A 182 7.79 7.59 2.31
CA GLU A 182 8.15 7.80 3.72
C GLU A 182 6.91 8.14 4.52
N GLY A 183 6.80 7.54 5.70
CA GLY A 183 5.67 7.71 6.60
C GLY A 183 6.10 8.22 7.97
N VAL A 184 5.28 9.08 8.58
CA VAL A 184 5.45 9.57 9.93
C VAL A 184 4.15 9.47 10.70
N GLY A 185 4.25 9.16 11.97
CA GLY A 185 3.14 9.12 12.92
C GLY A 185 3.65 9.33 14.33
N SER A 186 2.74 9.38 15.31
CA SER A 186 3.09 9.54 16.72
C SER A 186 2.07 8.86 17.60
N LEU A 187 2.54 8.39 18.76
CA LEU A 187 1.73 7.89 19.86
C LEU A 187 2.05 8.72 21.11
N ASN A 188 1.02 9.27 21.75
CA ASN A 188 1.17 9.92 23.03
C ASN A 188 1.08 8.88 24.14
N LEU A 189 2.20 8.59 24.82
CA LEU A 189 2.33 7.55 25.83
C LEU A 189 2.84 8.12 27.14
N TYR A 190 2.34 7.59 28.26
CA TYR A 190 2.92 7.85 29.58
C TYR A 190 4.19 7.01 29.74
N THR A 191 5.33 7.62 29.44
CA THR A 191 6.61 6.91 29.32
C THR A 191 7.26 6.61 30.65
N ASP A 192 7.17 7.51 31.64
CA ASP A 192 7.67 7.35 33.00
C ASP A 192 7.17 8.50 33.91
N PRO A 193 7.35 8.41 35.25
CA PRO A 193 6.88 9.44 36.17
C PRO A 193 7.62 10.79 36.08
N VAL A 194 8.81 10.81 35.47
CA VAL A 194 9.61 12.04 35.34
C VAL A 194 9.19 12.83 34.11
N ASN A 195 9.06 12.13 32.98
CA ASN A 195 8.72 12.74 31.68
C ASN A 195 7.20 12.81 31.45
N GLY A 196 6.42 11.97 32.15
CA GLY A 196 4.97 11.92 31.99
C GLY A 196 4.54 11.41 30.61
N PHE A 197 3.58 12.10 29.99
CA PHE A 197 3.15 11.81 28.62
C PHE A 197 4.12 12.44 27.63
N THR A 198 4.62 11.62 26.71
CA THR A 198 5.51 12.04 25.63
C THR A 198 5.02 11.51 24.30
N ASP A 199 5.29 12.26 23.23
CA ASP A 199 5.02 11.83 21.87
C ASP A 199 6.15 10.93 21.39
N VAL A 200 5.81 9.65 21.19
CA VAL A 200 6.71 8.63 20.66
C VAL A 200 6.60 8.63 19.15
N PRO A 201 7.65 9.04 18.43
CA PRO A 201 7.61 9.07 16.98
C PRO A 201 7.61 7.67 16.39
N VAL A 202 6.85 7.51 15.32
CA VAL A 202 6.79 6.31 14.50
C VAL A 202 7.12 6.71 13.07
N THR A 203 8.14 6.09 12.49
CA THR A 203 8.52 6.36 11.10
C THR A 203 8.55 5.10 10.27
N GLY A 204 8.31 5.24 8.97
CA GLY A 204 8.36 4.14 8.03
C GLY A 204 8.97 4.57 6.70
N LYS A 205 9.59 3.61 6.00
CA LYS A 205 10.04 3.76 4.62
C LYS A 205 9.70 2.51 3.85
N GLU A 206 9.24 2.68 2.63
CA GLU A 206 8.85 1.58 1.75
C GLU A 206 9.39 1.85 0.35
N TRP A 207 9.97 0.82 -0.29
CA TRP A 207 10.49 0.89 -1.65
C TRP A 207 9.73 -0.09 -2.54
N TYR A 208 9.00 0.46 -3.48
CA TYR A 208 8.25 -0.28 -4.49
C TYR A 208 8.96 -0.17 -5.83
N CYS A 209 9.45 -1.28 -6.38
CA CYS A 209 10.17 -1.29 -7.64
C CYS A 209 9.29 -1.79 -8.79
N ARG A 210 9.42 -1.15 -9.96
CA ARG A 210 8.56 -1.44 -11.12
C ARG A 210 8.59 -2.91 -11.50
N GLY A 211 7.39 -3.49 -11.69
CA GLY A 211 7.20 -4.88 -12.07
C GLY A 211 7.50 -5.90 -10.97
N VAL A 212 8.08 -5.45 -9.86
CA VAL A 212 8.43 -6.32 -8.72
C VAL A 212 7.46 -6.11 -7.56
N GLY A 213 7.22 -4.88 -7.13
CA GLY A 213 6.45 -4.56 -5.95
C GLY A 213 7.33 -4.08 -4.81
N LEU A 214 6.89 -4.31 -3.57
CA LEU A 214 7.61 -3.93 -2.37
C LEU A 214 8.89 -4.79 -2.25
N VAL A 215 10.07 -4.17 -2.34
CA VAL A 215 11.37 -4.86 -2.25
C VAL A 215 12.06 -4.65 -0.91
N LYS A 216 11.75 -3.55 -0.24
CA LYS A 216 12.30 -3.22 1.08
C LYS A 216 11.32 -2.34 1.85
N TRP A 217 11.25 -2.55 3.16
CA TRP A 217 10.61 -1.60 4.06
C TRP A 217 11.33 -1.54 5.40
N GLU A 218 11.21 -0.39 6.06
CA GLU A 218 11.75 -0.12 7.38
C GLU A 218 10.66 0.50 8.24
N ARG A 219 10.61 0.12 9.52
CA ARG A 219 9.77 0.76 10.52
C ARG A 219 10.59 1.01 11.78
N ARG A 220 10.45 2.21 12.30
CA ARG A 220 11.12 2.62 13.56
C ARG A 220 10.07 3.10 14.54
N GLU A 221 10.10 2.55 15.72
CA GLU A 221 9.25 2.88 16.86
C GLU A 221 10.13 2.89 18.11
N THR A 222 10.90 3.95 18.29
CA THR A 222 11.90 4.02 19.35
C THR A 222 11.41 4.87 20.51
N VAL A 223 11.65 4.39 21.73
CA VAL A 223 11.32 5.09 22.95
C VAL A 223 12.62 5.37 23.72
N PRO A 224 12.83 6.62 24.17
CA PRO A 224 13.96 6.87 25.04
C PRO A 224 13.93 6.04 26.27
N GLN A 225 14.10 5.62 27.11
CA GLN A 225 13.94 4.82 28.32
C GLN A 225 12.52 4.93 28.93
N GLY A 226 12.20 4.07 29.86
CA GLY A 226 10.93 4.11 30.60
C GLY A 226 10.17 2.78 30.59
N PHE A 227 8.85 2.87 30.58
CA PHE A 227 7.95 1.71 30.68
C PHE A 227 7.83 0.89 29.41
N PHE A 228 8.39 1.38 28.32
CA PHE A 228 8.25 0.75 27.01
C PHE A 228 9.59 0.30 26.43
N VAL A 229 9.51 -0.62 25.49
CA VAL A 229 10.57 -1.01 24.58
C VAL A 229 10.04 -0.80 23.17
N GLY A 230 10.81 -0.16 22.34
CA GLY A 230 10.58 -0.04 20.92
C GLY A 230 11.71 -0.67 20.13
N GLY A 231 11.96 -0.18 18.91
CA GLY A 231 13.05 -0.67 18.09
C GLY A 231 12.93 -0.30 16.62
N VAL A 232 13.64 -1.07 15.81
CA VAL A 232 13.65 -0.98 14.35
C VAL A 232 13.40 -2.35 13.76
N VAL A 233 12.54 -2.41 12.76
CA VAL A 233 12.39 -3.60 11.91
C VAL A 233 12.67 -3.22 10.48
N THR A 234 13.40 -4.09 9.78
CA THR A 234 13.71 -3.98 8.36
C THR A 234 13.36 -5.28 7.68
N ALA A 235 12.65 -5.21 6.55
CA ALA A 235 12.41 -6.36 5.69
C ALA A 235 13.01 -6.09 4.31
N GLU A 236 13.73 -7.08 3.79
CA GLU A 236 14.39 -7.03 2.48
C GLU A 236 14.04 -8.26 1.66
N LEU A 237 13.75 -8.06 0.38
CA LEU A 237 13.40 -9.14 -0.55
C LEU A 237 14.56 -10.12 -0.68
N LEU A 238 14.25 -11.42 -0.51
CA LEU A 238 15.18 -12.55 -0.73
C LEU A 238 14.98 -13.19 -2.11
N ARG A 239 13.73 -13.23 -2.59
CA ARG A 239 13.31 -13.77 -3.89
C ARG A 239 11.85 -13.49 -4.17
#